data_a434109ef3b546f50e99b5416b135df9
#
_entry.id   a434109ef3b546f50e99b5416b135df9
#
_cell.length_a   1.000
_cell.length_b   1.000
_cell.length_c   1.000
_cell.angle_alpha   90.00
_cell.angle_beta   90.00
_cell.angle_gamma   90.00
#
_symmetry.space_group_name_H-M   'P 1'
#
loop_
_entity.id
_entity.type
_entity.pdbx_description
1 polymer ?
#
loop_
_entity_poly.entity_id
_entity_poly.type
_entity_poly.pdbx_seq_one_letter_code
_entity_poly.pdbx_strand_id
1 'polypeptide(L)'
;MNDIQPITLSGIDPRRPLVIAGPCSAETEEQVLDTARSLAAEGIRICRAGLWKPRTKPGGFEGVGEAGIAWLQRVKRETGMYTSTEVATREHVATALKGGVDLLWIGARTAANPFAMQEIADALRGTDVPVLVKNPVSPDLELWIGAIERIYNAGIRRIGAIHRGFTSIDKSLYRNHPMWAIPIELHRRLPRLPIFCDPSHIGGKRELIAPLSQQAMDLGFDGLIIEAHCSPDCAWSDKAQQVTPEALAYIIRNLVIRDESITTESLTELRSQIDKLDDQLLELLSRRMRVSRDIGQYKKEHNMPVLQTQRYEELLARRAGQAGQMGMDREFMRTVLQAIHEESIRQQMEVLGK
;
A
#
# COMPACT_ATOMS: atom_id res chain seq x y z
N MET A 1 7.48 -9.62 15.72
CA MET A 1 7.11 -8.17 15.84
C MET A 1 5.84 -8.00 16.70
N ASN A 2 5.79 -8.67 17.85
CA ASN A 2 4.57 -8.71 18.69
C ASN A 2 4.41 -7.48 19.61
N ASP A 3 5.41 -6.61 19.69
CA ASP A 3 5.46 -5.42 20.55
C ASP A 3 5.53 -4.09 19.76
N ILE A 4 5.07 -4.13 18.50
CA ILE A 4 4.84 -2.90 17.72
C ILE A 4 3.80 -2.04 18.45
N GLN A 5 4.10 -0.75 18.55
CA GLN A 5 3.29 0.24 19.23
C GLN A 5 2.56 1.13 18.21
N PRO A 6 1.39 1.64 18.55
CA PRO A 6 0.68 2.61 17.71
C PRO A 6 1.54 3.85 17.42
N ILE A 7 1.31 4.49 16.30
CA ILE A 7 1.88 5.81 15.99
C ILE A 7 1.07 6.86 16.75
N THR A 8 1.47 7.10 18.00
CA THR A 8 0.84 8.09 18.86
C THR A 8 1.71 9.32 18.98
N LEU A 9 1.10 10.50 18.87
CA LEU A 9 1.73 11.80 19.08
C LEU A 9 0.87 12.59 20.06
N SER A 10 1.50 13.29 21.00
CA SER A 10 0.77 13.99 22.07
C SER A 10 -0.25 14.99 21.50
N GLY A 11 -1.46 15.00 22.04
CA GLY A 11 -2.52 15.92 21.61
C GLY A 11 -3.15 15.61 20.26
N ILE A 12 -2.85 14.45 19.65
CA ILE A 12 -3.56 13.96 18.45
C ILE A 12 -4.59 12.93 18.88
N ASP A 13 -5.80 13.07 18.35
CA ASP A 13 -6.87 12.08 18.53
C ASP A 13 -6.41 10.71 17.94
N PRO A 14 -6.41 9.65 18.76
CA PRO A 14 -6.01 8.32 18.29
C PRO A 14 -7.03 7.65 17.36
N ARG A 15 -8.23 8.25 17.20
CA ARG A 15 -9.24 7.71 16.29
C ARG A 15 -8.78 7.80 14.85
N ARG A 16 -9.04 6.77 14.10
CA ARG A 16 -8.71 6.74 12.66
C ARG A 16 -9.65 7.64 11.84
N PRO A 17 -9.19 8.20 10.72
CA PRO A 17 -7.82 8.05 10.22
C PRO A 17 -6.84 9.02 10.89
N LEU A 18 -5.63 8.57 11.20
CA LEU A 18 -4.53 9.47 11.45
C LEU A 18 -4.09 10.08 10.10
N VAL A 19 -4.19 11.41 9.96
CA VAL A 19 -3.91 12.10 8.69
C VAL A 19 -2.56 12.80 8.72
N ILE A 20 -1.71 12.46 7.75
CA ILE A 20 -0.42 13.11 7.46
C ILE A 20 -0.58 13.82 6.13
N ALA A 21 -0.46 15.15 6.08
CA ALA A 21 -0.68 15.89 4.85
C ALA A 21 0.33 17.02 4.66
N GLY A 22 0.56 17.39 3.40
CA GLY A 22 1.46 18.45 3.00
C GLY A 22 2.07 18.19 1.64
N PRO A 23 2.99 19.04 1.18
CA PRO A 23 3.46 18.98 -0.19
C PRO A 23 4.24 17.70 -0.51
N CYS A 24 4.20 17.33 -1.78
CA CYS A 24 5.04 16.26 -2.32
C CYS A 24 6.52 16.53 -2.01
N SER A 25 6.99 17.72 -2.30
CA SER A 25 8.33 18.22 -1.96
C SER A 25 8.25 19.61 -1.32
N ALA A 26 9.18 19.88 -0.39
CA ALA A 26 9.49 21.25 -0.02
C ALA A 26 10.18 21.94 -1.21
N GLU A 27 9.64 23.05 -1.66
CA GLU A 27 10.10 23.76 -2.85
C GLU A 27 10.68 25.14 -2.49
N THR A 28 9.93 25.90 -1.70
CA THR A 28 10.32 27.15 -1.10
C THR A 28 9.83 27.23 0.34
N GLU A 29 10.45 28.08 1.17
CA GLU A 29 9.99 28.27 2.56
C GLU A 29 8.55 28.76 2.62
N GLU A 30 8.19 29.72 1.77
CA GLU A 30 6.84 30.28 1.67
C GLU A 30 5.81 29.20 1.31
N GLN A 31 6.08 28.41 0.29
CA GLN A 31 5.20 27.29 -0.12
C GLN A 31 4.95 26.29 1.02
N VAL A 32 5.98 25.90 1.77
CA VAL A 32 5.86 24.96 2.89
C VAL A 32 5.02 25.58 4.01
N LEU A 33 5.29 26.83 4.38
CA LEU A 33 4.59 27.52 5.46
C LEU A 33 3.12 27.80 5.13
N ASP A 34 2.83 28.28 3.94
CA ASP A 34 1.45 28.58 3.53
C ASP A 34 0.61 27.30 3.44
N THR A 35 1.19 26.22 2.91
CA THR A 35 0.54 24.91 2.93
C THR A 35 0.29 24.45 4.37
N ALA A 36 1.28 24.54 5.26
CA ALA A 36 1.15 24.08 6.64
C ALA A 36 0.15 24.92 7.46
N ARG A 37 0.15 26.25 7.29
CA ARG A 37 -0.84 27.14 7.95
C ARG A 37 -2.26 26.82 7.54
N SER A 38 -2.49 26.64 6.23
CA SER A 38 -3.81 26.27 5.70
C SER A 38 -4.26 24.90 6.20
N LEU A 39 -3.36 23.91 6.23
CA LEU A 39 -3.65 22.58 6.79
C LEU A 39 -3.95 22.63 8.30
N ALA A 40 -3.19 23.42 9.06
CA ALA A 40 -3.41 23.60 10.48
C ALA A 40 -4.78 24.25 10.78
N ALA A 41 -5.20 25.24 9.99
CA ALA A 41 -6.50 25.88 10.06
C ALA A 41 -7.65 24.88 9.80
N GLU A 42 -7.44 23.89 8.95
CA GLU A 42 -8.37 22.79 8.68
C GLU A 42 -8.28 21.63 9.72
N GLY A 43 -7.47 21.77 10.75
CA GLY A 43 -7.38 20.81 11.85
C GLY A 43 -6.40 19.66 11.61
N ILE A 44 -5.63 19.67 10.54
CA ILE A 44 -4.56 18.68 10.31
C ILE A 44 -3.41 18.95 11.30
N ARG A 45 -2.86 17.91 11.89
CA ARG A 45 -1.87 18.01 12.96
C ARG A 45 -0.48 17.50 12.59
N ILE A 46 -0.31 16.80 11.49
CA ILE A 46 0.98 16.29 11.02
C ILE A 46 1.23 16.80 9.61
N CYS A 47 2.26 17.65 9.49
CA CYS A 47 2.72 18.17 8.20
C CYS A 47 3.78 17.25 7.61
N ARG A 48 3.60 16.86 6.34
CA ARG A 48 4.64 16.21 5.56
C ARG A 48 5.27 17.19 4.57
N ALA A 49 6.58 17.11 4.36
CA ALA A 49 7.23 17.73 3.21
C ALA A 49 8.48 16.91 2.84
N GLY A 50 8.59 16.48 1.59
CA GLY A 50 9.75 15.74 1.11
C GLY A 50 10.92 16.68 0.92
N LEU A 51 11.98 16.56 1.74
CA LEU A 51 13.19 17.36 1.64
C LEU A 51 14.17 16.78 0.61
N TRP A 52 14.18 15.47 0.48
CA TRP A 52 15.01 14.70 -0.46
C TRP A 52 14.09 13.87 -1.35
N LYS A 53 14.35 13.86 -2.65
CA LYS A 53 13.50 13.18 -3.64
C LYS A 53 14.33 12.27 -4.54
N PRO A 54 14.38 10.96 -4.27
CA PRO A 54 15.03 10.02 -5.18
C PRO A 54 14.26 9.98 -6.50
N ARG A 55 14.89 10.45 -7.59
CA ARG A 55 14.27 10.47 -8.90
C ARG A 55 14.68 9.29 -9.76
N THR A 56 13.74 8.77 -10.55
CA THR A 56 14.02 7.68 -11.50
C THR A 56 14.87 8.17 -12.67
N LYS A 57 14.67 9.43 -13.08
CA LYS A 57 15.43 10.07 -14.17
C LYS A 57 16.24 11.23 -13.62
N PRO A 58 17.51 11.41 -14.03
CA PRO A 58 18.29 12.57 -13.64
C PRO A 58 17.70 13.87 -14.23
N GLY A 59 18.05 15.01 -13.64
CA GLY A 59 17.65 16.33 -14.10
C GLY A 59 16.29 16.82 -13.62
N GLY A 60 15.58 16.05 -12.78
CA GLY A 60 14.39 16.54 -12.06
C GLY A 60 14.75 17.24 -10.75
N PHE A 61 13.77 17.92 -10.15
CA PHE A 61 13.96 18.53 -8.82
C PHE A 61 14.16 17.42 -7.76
N GLU A 62 15.33 17.40 -7.13
CA GLU A 62 15.75 16.36 -6.17
C GLU A 62 15.49 16.74 -4.70
N GLY A 63 14.84 17.89 -4.48
CA GLY A 63 14.53 18.42 -3.16
C GLY A 63 15.50 19.53 -2.75
N VAL A 64 15.16 20.21 -1.65
CA VAL A 64 15.97 21.30 -1.08
C VAL A 64 17.02 20.82 -0.09
N GLY A 65 16.95 19.54 0.29
CA GLY A 65 17.89 18.94 1.22
C GLY A 65 17.81 19.53 2.62
N GLU A 66 18.96 19.64 3.27
CA GLU A 66 19.11 20.11 4.66
C GLU A 66 18.53 21.52 4.90
N ALA A 67 18.54 22.40 3.89
CA ALA A 67 17.98 23.76 4.03
C ALA A 67 16.49 23.73 4.45
N GLY A 68 15.73 22.74 4.01
CA GLY A 68 14.33 22.58 4.37
C GLY A 68 14.08 22.20 5.84
N ILE A 69 15.09 21.79 6.59
CA ILE A 69 14.96 21.49 8.01
C ILE A 69 14.56 22.76 8.79
N ALA A 70 15.15 23.89 8.49
CA ALA A 70 14.79 25.17 9.13
C ALA A 70 13.32 25.55 8.83
N TRP A 71 12.81 25.21 7.66
CA TRP A 71 11.40 25.44 7.28
C TRP A 71 10.46 24.56 8.07
N LEU A 72 10.79 23.28 8.27
CA LEU A 72 10.00 22.37 9.11
C LEU A 72 10.00 22.80 10.59
N GLN A 73 11.14 23.27 11.10
CA GLN A 73 11.21 23.87 12.46
C GLN A 73 10.30 25.09 12.58
N ARG A 74 10.24 25.90 11.52
CA ARG A 74 9.36 27.07 11.48
C ARG A 74 7.88 26.66 11.42
N VAL A 75 7.52 25.63 10.65
CA VAL A 75 6.18 25.03 10.65
C VAL A 75 5.76 24.65 12.09
N LYS A 76 6.61 23.95 12.84
CA LYS A 76 6.32 23.58 14.25
C LYS A 76 6.07 24.81 15.11
N ARG A 77 6.91 25.83 15.03
CA ARG A 77 6.78 27.04 15.85
C ARG A 77 5.52 27.84 15.55
N GLU A 78 5.15 27.95 14.27
CA GLU A 78 4.04 28.80 13.84
C GLU A 78 2.69 28.11 13.92
N THR A 79 2.63 26.80 13.71
CA THR A 79 1.35 26.07 13.58
C THR A 79 1.10 25.07 14.71
N GLY A 80 2.13 24.71 15.48
CA GLY A 80 2.06 23.64 16.46
C GLY A 80 1.92 22.24 15.85
N MET A 81 2.03 22.10 14.52
CA MET A 81 1.98 20.79 13.87
C MET A 81 3.25 19.98 14.15
N TYR A 82 3.09 18.66 14.20
CA TYR A 82 4.20 17.74 14.05
C TYR A 82 4.69 17.74 12.61
N THR A 83 5.98 17.45 12.42
CA THR A 83 6.61 17.47 11.09
C THR A 83 7.10 16.11 10.69
N SER A 84 7.05 15.83 9.40
CA SER A 84 7.56 14.58 8.84
C SER A 84 8.27 14.81 7.50
N THR A 85 9.25 13.95 7.21
CA THR A 85 9.99 13.98 5.93
C THR A 85 10.44 12.60 5.50
N GLU A 86 10.73 12.44 4.18
CA GLU A 86 11.34 11.25 3.61
C GLU A 86 12.81 11.16 3.99
N VAL A 87 13.29 9.96 4.30
CA VAL A 87 14.71 9.66 4.46
C VAL A 87 15.10 8.50 3.56
N ALA A 88 16.30 8.57 2.98
CA ALA A 88 16.80 7.56 2.05
C ALA A 88 18.25 7.13 2.36
N THR A 89 18.94 7.84 3.23
CA THR A 89 20.33 7.56 3.64
C THR A 89 20.52 7.78 5.14
N ARG A 90 21.64 7.33 5.66
CA ARG A 90 22.07 7.57 7.06
C ARG A 90 22.15 9.07 7.38
N GLU A 91 22.68 9.85 6.45
CA GLU A 91 22.87 11.30 6.59
C GLU A 91 21.52 12.01 6.68
N HIS A 92 20.53 11.57 5.89
CA HIS A 92 19.16 12.11 5.95
C HIS A 92 18.54 11.86 7.32
N VAL A 93 18.71 10.65 7.88
CA VAL A 93 18.24 10.31 9.24
C VAL A 93 18.91 11.22 10.27
N ALA A 94 20.23 11.32 10.25
CA ALA A 94 20.98 12.14 11.23
C ALA A 94 20.56 13.62 11.15
N THR A 95 20.43 14.16 9.96
CA THR A 95 20.01 15.57 9.72
C THR A 95 18.57 15.80 10.20
N ALA A 96 17.63 14.90 9.88
CA ALA A 96 16.25 15.03 10.29
C ALA A 96 16.09 14.93 11.81
N LEU A 97 16.77 14.00 12.46
CA LEU A 97 16.76 13.84 13.93
C LEU A 97 17.36 15.05 14.63
N LYS A 98 18.52 15.53 14.18
CA LYS A 98 19.16 16.75 14.71
C LYS A 98 18.25 17.97 14.54
N GLY A 99 17.50 18.02 13.44
CA GLY A 99 16.53 19.08 13.15
C GLY A 99 15.22 18.97 13.93
N GLY A 100 15.02 17.91 14.72
CA GLY A 100 13.82 17.72 15.54
C GLY A 100 12.57 17.38 14.72
N VAL A 101 12.73 16.69 13.59
CA VAL A 101 11.61 16.12 12.82
C VAL A 101 10.95 15.00 13.65
N ASP A 102 9.63 15.00 13.72
CA ASP A 102 8.87 14.16 14.67
C ASP A 102 8.52 12.77 14.14
N LEU A 103 8.48 12.59 12.81
CA LEU A 103 8.14 11.34 12.16
C LEU A 103 8.91 11.24 10.85
N LEU A 104 9.44 10.05 10.57
CA LEU A 104 10.17 9.79 9.33
C LEU A 104 9.41 8.78 8.47
N TRP A 105 9.48 8.94 7.14
CA TRP A 105 9.07 7.85 6.26
C TRP A 105 10.18 7.47 5.30
N ILE A 106 10.19 6.19 4.94
CA ILE A 106 11.12 5.60 4.00
C ILE A 106 10.39 5.39 2.68
N GLY A 107 10.95 5.93 1.59
CA GLY A 107 10.34 5.89 0.27
C GLY A 107 10.36 4.50 -0.36
N ALA A 108 9.46 4.26 -1.33
CA ALA A 108 9.28 2.96 -1.97
C ALA A 108 10.54 2.43 -2.71
N ARG A 109 11.36 3.32 -3.28
CA ARG A 109 12.61 2.93 -3.94
C ARG A 109 13.68 2.53 -2.93
N THR A 110 13.74 3.22 -1.81
CA THR A 110 14.65 2.91 -0.70
C THR A 110 14.23 1.61 0.00
N ALA A 111 12.94 1.42 0.25
CA ALA A 111 12.40 0.21 0.84
C ALA A 111 12.68 -1.06 -0.02
N ALA A 112 12.84 -0.90 -1.32
CA ALA A 112 13.22 -1.98 -2.23
C ALA A 112 14.73 -2.37 -2.17
N ASN A 113 15.54 -1.62 -1.42
CA ASN A 113 16.99 -1.87 -1.34
C ASN A 113 17.38 -2.30 0.09
N PRO A 114 17.70 -3.59 0.32
CA PRO A 114 18.04 -4.10 1.64
C PRO A 114 19.29 -3.45 2.27
N PHE A 115 20.27 -3.01 1.48
CA PHE A 115 21.47 -2.32 1.99
C PHE A 115 21.11 -0.93 2.51
N ALA A 116 20.39 -0.13 1.73
CA ALA A 116 19.93 1.19 2.16
C ALA A 116 19.02 1.08 3.41
N MET A 117 18.13 0.08 3.44
CA MET A 117 17.29 -0.18 4.61
C MET A 117 18.11 -0.52 5.85
N GLN A 118 19.20 -1.28 5.71
CA GLN A 118 20.10 -1.60 6.84
C GLN A 118 20.85 -0.37 7.34
N GLU A 119 21.37 0.46 6.44
CA GLU A 119 22.03 1.72 6.81
C GLU A 119 21.10 2.68 7.56
N ILE A 120 19.85 2.82 7.11
CA ILE A 120 18.82 3.61 7.79
C ILE A 120 18.48 3.00 9.16
N ALA A 121 18.31 1.69 9.24
CA ALA A 121 18.02 0.99 10.49
C ALA A 121 19.15 1.20 11.50
N ASP A 122 20.40 1.11 11.08
CA ASP A 122 21.55 1.35 11.96
C ASP A 122 21.64 2.81 12.44
N ALA A 123 21.27 3.78 11.59
CA ALA A 123 21.21 5.20 11.96
C ALA A 123 20.08 5.54 12.95
N LEU A 124 19.03 4.71 12.99
CA LEU A 124 17.90 4.88 13.88
C LEU A 124 18.11 4.26 15.27
N ARG A 125 19.16 3.44 15.48
CA ARG A 125 19.41 2.77 16.76
C ARG A 125 19.48 3.77 17.93
N GLY A 126 18.76 3.41 19.00
CA GLY A 126 18.73 4.23 20.23
C GLY A 126 17.81 5.46 20.13
N THR A 127 17.07 5.61 19.06
CA THR A 127 16.04 6.67 18.94
C THR A 127 14.64 6.11 19.17
N ASP A 128 13.69 6.98 19.47
CA ASP A 128 12.26 6.64 19.63
C ASP A 128 11.40 7.40 18.59
N VAL A 129 11.96 7.77 17.45
CA VAL A 129 11.21 8.44 16.40
C VAL A 129 10.27 7.45 15.70
N PRO A 130 9.00 7.78 15.45
CA PRO A 130 8.12 6.95 14.64
C PRO A 130 8.62 6.86 13.19
N VAL A 131 8.54 5.67 12.60
CA VAL A 131 9.00 5.42 11.23
C VAL A 131 7.93 4.72 10.42
N LEU A 132 7.59 5.28 9.28
CA LEU A 132 6.68 4.67 8.31
C LEU A 132 7.46 4.13 7.12
N VAL A 133 7.16 2.90 6.69
CA VAL A 133 7.86 2.23 5.59
C VAL A 133 6.89 2.06 4.41
N LYS A 134 7.16 2.74 3.29
CA LYS A 134 6.38 2.53 2.06
C LYS A 134 6.63 1.12 1.50
N ASN A 135 5.59 0.53 0.89
CA ASN A 135 5.80 -0.69 0.13
C ASN A 135 6.83 -0.47 -1.00
N PRO A 136 7.63 -1.51 -1.34
CA PRO A 136 8.48 -1.50 -2.53
C PRO A 136 7.70 -1.17 -3.79
N VAL A 137 8.36 -0.69 -4.82
CA VAL A 137 7.71 -0.41 -6.12
C VAL A 137 7.18 -1.69 -6.78
N SER A 138 7.88 -2.81 -6.63
CA SER A 138 7.44 -4.15 -7.07
C SER A 138 6.43 -4.74 -6.09
N PRO A 139 5.49 -5.58 -6.56
CA PRO A 139 4.51 -6.26 -5.72
C PRO A 139 5.14 -7.46 -4.98
N ASP A 140 6.04 -7.17 -4.04
CA ASP A 140 6.79 -8.15 -3.26
C ASP A 140 6.52 -7.91 -1.76
N LEU A 141 5.69 -8.77 -1.17
CA LEU A 141 5.32 -8.70 0.23
C LEU A 141 6.49 -9.04 1.15
N GLU A 142 7.30 -10.04 0.79
CA GLU A 142 8.42 -10.48 1.64
C GLU A 142 9.49 -9.38 1.72
N LEU A 143 9.74 -8.69 0.61
CA LEU A 143 10.64 -7.55 0.59
C LEU A 143 10.13 -6.40 1.49
N TRP A 144 8.80 -6.16 1.48
CA TRP A 144 8.20 -5.14 2.36
C TRP A 144 8.29 -5.52 3.84
N ILE A 145 7.97 -6.76 4.18
CA ILE A 145 8.13 -7.29 5.54
C ILE A 145 9.59 -7.19 5.98
N GLY A 146 10.53 -7.63 5.15
CA GLY A 146 11.95 -7.56 5.44
C GLY A 146 12.47 -6.13 5.67
N ALA A 147 11.93 -5.13 4.95
CA ALA A 147 12.24 -3.73 5.20
C ALA A 147 11.75 -3.27 6.58
N ILE A 148 10.51 -3.64 6.96
CA ILE A 148 9.93 -3.34 8.27
C ILE A 148 10.70 -4.04 9.40
N GLU A 149 11.07 -5.30 9.21
CA GLU A 149 11.84 -6.08 10.18
C GLU A 149 13.21 -5.47 10.50
N ARG A 150 13.90 -4.89 9.51
CA ARG A 150 15.17 -4.20 9.75
C ARG A 150 14.99 -3.01 10.69
N ILE A 151 13.96 -2.21 10.50
CA ILE A 151 13.64 -1.08 11.39
C ILE A 151 13.25 -1.57 12.79
N TYR A 152 12.44 -2.62 12.87
CA TYR A 152 12.08 -3.26 14.13
C TYR A 152 13.29 -3.81 14.89
N ASN A 153 14.20 -4.49 14.21
CA ASN A 153 15.43 -5.05 14.78
C ASN A 153 16.44 -3.98 15.21
N ALA A 154 16.35 -2.77 14.67
CA ALA A 154 17.11 -1.61 15.14
C ALA A 154 16.63 -1.05 16.50
N GLY A 155 15.47 -1.53 17.01
CA GLY A 155 14.91 -1.12 18.29
C GLY A 155 13.70 -0.20 18.18
N ILE A 156 13.34 0.25 16.97
CA ILE A 156 12.15 1.07 16.76
C ILE A 156 10.90 0.23 17.04
N ARG A 157 9.94 0.78 17.78
CA ARG A 157 8.65 0.12 18.09
C ARG A 157 7.45 0.85 17.52
N ARG A 158 7.54 2.16 17.34
CA ARG A 158 6.52 2.96 16.66
C ARG A 158 6.75 2.91 15.14
N ILE A 159 6.37 1.78 14.54
CA ILE A 159 6.53 1.52 13.11
C ILE A 159 5.15 1.42 12.47
N GLY A 160 5.02 1.95 11.26
CA GLY A 160 3.84 1.75 10.41
C GLY A 160 4.23 1.46 8.98
N ALA A 161 3.30 0.93 8.23
CA ALA A 161 3.43 0.68 6.79
C ALA A 161 2.67 1.73 5.99
N ILE A 162 3.19 2.13 4.82
CA ILE A 162 2.46 2.98 3.88
C ILE A 162 2.23 2.20 2.59
N HIS A 163 0.95 1.98 2.28
CA HIS A 163 0.54 1.43 0.99
C HIS A 163 0.37 2.55 -0.04
N ARG A 164 1.22 2.54 -1.08
CA ARG A 164 1.25 3.55 -2.16
C ARG A 164 0.99 2.97 -3.55
N GLY A 165 0.54 1.70 -3.61
CA GLY A 165 0.38 0.94 -4.85
C GLY A 165 1.70 0.41 -5.40
N PHE A 166 1.60 -0.42 -6.43
CA PHE A 166 2.71 -1.14 -7.04
C PHE A 166 2.81 -0.82 -8.54
N THR A 167 4.00 -0.92 -9.09
CA THR A 167 4.22 -0.78 -10.52
C THR A 167 3.55 -1.95 -11.26
N SER A 168 2.83 -1.66 -12.34
CA SER A 168 2.29 -2.63 -13.28
C SER A 168 2.70 -2.27 -14.69
N ILE A 169 2.83 -3.27 -15.56
CA ILE A 169 3.07 -3.11 -16.98
C ILE A 169 1.75 -2.72 -17.69
N ASP A 170 0.62 -3.12 -17.10
CA ASP A 170 -0.69 -2.90 -17.68
C ASP A 170 -1.12 -1.44 -17.55
N LYS A 171 -1.73 -0.90 -18.59
CA LYS A 171 -2.39 0.40 -18.54
C LYS A 171 -3.61 0.31 -17.63
N SER A 172 -3.65 1.12 -16.60
CA SER A 172 -4.77 1.19 -15.67
C SER A 172 -5.22 2.62 -15.42
N LEU A 173 -6.34 2.76 -14.72
CA LEU A 173 -6.82 4.05 -14.21
C LEU A 173 -5.82 4.69 -13.23
N TYR A 174 -5.07 3.85 -12.52
CA TYR A 174 -4.15 4.21 -11.46
C TYR A 174 -2.73 4.45 -11.98
N ARG A 175 -2.01 5.37 -11.33
CA ARG A 175 -0.56 5.55 -11.54
C ARG A 175 0.23 4.34 -11.04
N ASN A 176 -0.19 3.80 -9.89
CA ASN A 176 0.34 2.57 -9.32
C ASN A 176 -0.83 1.68 -8.91
N HIS A 177 -0.79 0.42 -9.32
CA HIS A 177 -1.88 -0.51 -9.06
C HIS A 177 -2.05 -0.74 -7.55
N PRO A 178 -3.25 -0.61 -6.96
CA PRO A 178 -3.43 -0.76 -5.52
C PRO A 178 -3.16 -2.17 -5.02
N MET A 179 -3.47 -3.22 -5.81
CA MET A 179 -3.25 -4.64 -5.41
C MET A 179 -3.56 -4.89 -3.93
N TRP A 180 -4.79 -4.56 -3.52
CA TRP A 180 -5.22 -4.55 -2.11
C TRP A 180 -4.97 -5.85 -1.35
N ALA A 181 -4.90 -6.99 -2.05
CA ALA A 181 -4.56 -8.27 -1.44
C ALA A 181 -3.22 -8.26 -0.70
N ILE A 182 -2.23 -7.46 -1.17
CA ILE A 182 -0.89 -7.41 -0.56
C ILE A 182 -0.93 -6.72 0.82
N PRO A 183 -1.45 -5.49 0.97
CA PRO A 183 -1.54 -4.87 2.30
C PRO A 183 -2.53 -5.60 3.23
N ILE A 184 -3.58 -6.23 2.71
CA ILE A 184 -4.46 -7.10 3.51
C ILE A 184 -3.67 -8.29 4.07
N GLU A 185 -2.86 -8.96 3.27
CA GLU A 185 -2.01 -10.07 3.71
C GLU A 185 -0.91 -9.58 4.68
N LEU A 186 -0.35 -8.38 4.47
CA LEU A 186 0.55 -7.74 5.43
C LEU A 186 -0.13 -7.58 6.80
N HIS A 187 -1.36 -7.04 6.83
CA HIS A 187 -2.11 -6.85 8.06
C HIS A 187 -2.42 -8.19 8.76
N ARG A 188 -2.79 -9.22 7.99
CA ARG A 188 -3.02 -10.57 8.51
C ARG A 188 -1.78 -11.15 9.20
N ARG A 189 -0.58 -10.95 8.62
CA ARG A 189 0.69 -11.43 9.20
C ARG A 189 1.18 -10.57 10.37
N LEU A 190 0.92 -9.28 10.33
CA LEU A 190 1.37 -8.29 11.29
C LEU A 190 0.21 -7.45 11.81
N PRO A 191 -0.71 -8.03 12.60
CA PRO A 191 -1.98 -7.39 12.97
C PRO A 191 -1.82 -6.16 13.90
N ARG A 192 -0.64 -5.94 14.47
CA ARG A 192 -0.33 -4.75 15.27
C ARG A 192 0.37 -3.64 14.50
N LEU A 193 0.70 -3.88 13.23
CA LEU A 193 1.36 -2.89 12.38
C LEU A 193 0.31 -1.93 11.80
N PRO A 194 0.33 -0.65 12.16
CA PRO A 194 -0.58 0.32 11.57
C PRO A 194 -0.29 0.47 10.07
N ILE A 195 -1.35 0.51 9.25
CA ILE A 195 -1.25 0.68 7.81
C ILE A 195 -1.87 2.00 7.39
N PHE A 196 -1.10 2.79 6.64
CA PHE A 196 -1.51 4.05 6.04
C PHE A 196 -1.69 3.88 4.53
N CYS A 197 -2.72 4.50 3.96
CA CYS A 197 -2.87 4.59 2.53
C CYS A 197 -2.27 5.91 2.01
N ASP A 198 -1.56 5.82 0.88
CA ASP A 198 -1.11 6.98 0.10
C ASP A 198 -1.92 7.05 -1.22
N PRO A 199 -3.15 7.61 -1.17
CA PRO A 199 -4.02 7.66 -2.33
C PRO A 199 -3.47 8.56 -3.44
N SER A 200 -2.62 9.54 -3.09
CA SER A 200 -1.99 10.43 -4.07
C SER A 200 -1.10 9.66 -5.04
N HIS A 201 -0.25 8.77 -4.52
CA HIS A 201 0.64 7.97 -5.36
C HIS A 201 -0.06 6.78 -6.02
N ILE A 202 -1.10 6.20 -5.41
CA ILE A 202 -1.92 5.17 -6.05
C ILE A 202 -2.63 5.79 -7.26
N GLY A 203 -3.38 6.87 -7.05
CA GLY A 203 -4.22 7.49 -8.07
C GLY A 203 -3.42 8.23 -9.15
N GLY A 204 -2.44 9.03 -8.73
CA GLY A 204 -1.70 9.94 -9.61
C GLY A 204 -2.54 11.10 -10.15
N LYS A 205 -3.79 11.25 -9.69
CA LYS A 205 -4.78 12.25 -10.09
C LYS A 205 -5.65 12.63 -8.91
N ARG A 206 -6.05 13.92 -8.84
CA ARG A 206 -6.85 14.48 -7.73
C ARG A 206 -8.19 13.80 -7.54
N GLU A 207 -8.88 13.49 -8.63
CA GLU A 207 -10.20 12.86 -8.60
C GLU A 207 -10.23 11.46 -7.99
N LEU A 208 -9.09 10.79 -7.92
CA LEU A 208 -8.98 9.44 -7.34
C LEU A 208 -8.66 9.46 -5.84
N ILE A 209 -8.30 10.60 -5.24
CA ILE A 209 -7.90 10.66 -3.84
C ILE A 209 -9.07 10.32 -2.90
N ALA A 210 -10.23 10.93 -3.11
CA ALA A 210 -11.41 10.66 -2.27
C ALA A 210 -11.85 9.19 -2.32
N PRO A 211 -12.09 8.57 -3.50
CA PRO A 211 -12.52 7.18 -3.56
C PRO A 211 -11.46 6.21 -3.03
N LEU A 212 -10.16 6.44 -3.26
CA LEU A 212 -9.09 5.60 -2.73
C LEU A 212 -8.95 5.74 -1.20
N SER A 213 -9.14 6.95 -0.66
CA SER A 213 -9.18 7.18 0.78
C SER A 213 -10.34 6.44 1.43
N GLN A 214 -11.53 6.45 0.81
CA GLN A 214 -12.68 5.69 1.31
C GLN A 214 -12.43 4.19 1.26
N GLN A 215 -11.88 3.65 0.17
CA GLN A 215 -11.52 2.23 0.07
C GLN A 215 -10.54 1.82 1.18
N ALA A 216 -9.56 2.65 1.49
CA ALA A 216 -8.63 2.36 2.59
C ALA A 216 -9.35 2.31 3.95
N MET A 217 -10.31 3.22 4.19
CA MET A 217 -11.13 3.20 5.42
C MET A 217 -12.02 1.96 5.48
N ASP A 218 -12.63 1.58 4.36
CA ASP A 218 -13.45 0.36 4.26
C ASP A 218 -12.64 -0.93 4.48
N LEU A 219 -11.33 -0.91 4.18
CA LEU A 219 -10.39 -2.00 4.43
C LEU A 219 -9.74 -1.97 5.83
N GLY A 220 -10.16 -1.04 6.69
CA GLY A 220 -9.68 -0.99 8.07
C GLY A 220 -8.29 -0.35 8.25
N PHE A 221 -7.79 0.44 7.30
CA PHE A 221 -6.50 1.12 7.45
C PHE A 221 -6.55 2.16 8.56
N ASP A 222 -5.42 2.37 9.24
CA ASP A 222 -5.29 3.24 10.41
C ASP A 222 -5.15 4.71 10.05
N GLY A 223 -4.65 5.01 8.85
CA GLY A 223 -4.39 6.40 8.48
C GLY A 223 -4.21 6.64 6.99
N LEU A 224 -4.03 7.92 6.69
CA LEU A 224 -3.83 8.43 5.34
C LEU A 224 -2.59 9.33 5.29
N ILE A 225 -1.80 9.20 4.23
CA ILE A 225 -0.74 10.16 3.90
C ILE A 225 -1.05 10.76 2.54
N ILE A 226 -1.43 12.05 2.50
CA ILE A 226 -1.96 12.70 1.30
C ILE A 226 -1.11 13.90 0.92
N GLU A 227 -0.86 14.04 -0.37
CA GLU A 227 -0.15 15.21 -0.90
C GLU A 227 -1.10 16.40 -1.05
N ALA A 228 -0.78 17.48 -0.33
CA ALA A 228 -1.51 18.75 -0.37
C ALA A 228 -0.55 19.93 -0.57
N HIS A 229 -0.97 20.94 -1.32
CA HIS A 229 -0.16 22.10 -1.68
C HIS A 229 -1.03 23.36 -1.73
N CYS A 230 -0.54 24.49 -1.24
CA CYS A 230 -1.28 25.77 -1.27
C CYS A 230 -1.69 26.19 -2.71
N SER A 231 -0.91 25.81 -3.70
CA SER A 231 -1.20 26.06 -5.13
C SER A 231 -0.76 24.85 -5.96
N PRO A 232 -1.55 23.75 -6.03
CA PRO A 232 -1.11 22.49 -6.63
C PRO A 232 -0.66 22.57 -8.08
N ASP A 233 -1.26 23.47 -8.87
CA ASP A 233 -0.93 23.61 -10.30
C ASP A 233 0.44 24.25 -10.54
N CYS A 234 0.98 24.95 -9.53
CA CYS A 234 2.32 25.56 -9.55
C CYS A 234 3.40 24.64 -8.96
N ALA A 235 3.04 23.47 -8.41
CA ALA A 235 4.00 22.57 -7.78
C ALA A 235 5.09 22.10 -8.75
N TRP A 236 6.32 22.00 -8.25
CA TRP A 236 7.49 21.54 -9.03
C TRP A 236 7.52 20.02 -9.18
N SER A 237 6.79 19.31 -8.32
CA SER A 237 6.72 17.85 -8.37
C SER A 237 5.28 17.35 -8.23
N ASP A 238 4.93 16.31 -8.98
CA ASP A 238 3.70 15.52 -8.88
C ASP A 238 2.39 16.36 -8.78
N LYS A 239 2.34 17.52 -9.44
CA LYS A 239 1.26 18.51 -9.37
C LYS A 239 -0.14 17.94 -9.65
N ALA A 240 -0.24 16.95 -10.52
CA ALA A 240 -1.53 16.37 -10.94
C ALA A 240 -2.24 15.61 -9.81
N GLN A 241 -1.52 15.18 -8.77
CA GLN A 241 -2.05 14.37 -7.68
C GLN A 241 -2.16 15.10 -6.34
N GLN A 242 -1.67 16.35 -6.26
CA GLN A 242 -1.78 17.15 -5.05
C GLN A 242 -3.12 17.89 -5.00
N VAL A 243 -3.74 17.95 -3.83
CA VAL A 243 -4.99 18.70 -3.58
C VAL A 243 -4.71 19.98 -2.81
N THR A 244 -5.66 20.93 -2.79
CA THR A 244 -5.55 22.06 -1.85
C THR A 244 -5.88 21.62 -0.41
N PRO A 245 -5.43 22.35 0.63
CA PRO A 245 -5.80 22.07 2.01
C PRO A 245 -7.31 21.99 2.25
N GLU A 246 -8.08 22.87 1.63
CA GLU A 246 -9.56 22.90 1.72
C GLU A 246 -10.17 21.66 1.08
N ALA A 247 -9.68 21.25 -0.10
CA ALA A 247 -10.15 20.04 -0.77
C ALA A 247 -9.81 18.80 0.05
N LEU A 248 -8.62 18.74 0.67
CA LEU A 248 -8.26 17.67 1.59
C LEU A 248 -9.22 17.61 2.79
N ALA A 249 -9.47 18.74 3.43
CA ALA A 249 -10.37 18.83 4.58
C ALA A 249 -11.79 18.38 4.21
N TYR A 250 -12.28 18.75 3.02
CA TYR A 250 -13.54 18.25 2.51
C TYR A 250 -13.54 16.73 2.36
N ILE A 251 -12.49 16.15 1.77
CA ILE A 251 -12.35 14.68 1.65
C ILE A 251 -12.41 14.02 3.03
N ILE A 252 -11.59 14.47 3.98
CA ILE A 252 -11.51 13.85 5.31
C ILE A 252 -12.84 13.93 6.06
N ARG A 253 -13.54 15.07 6.01
CA ARG A 253 -14.85 15.25 6.67
C ARG A 253 -15.96 14.37 6.10
N ASN A 254 -15.84 13.96 4.83
CA ASN A 254 -16.82 13.11 4.16
C ASN A 254 -16.49 11.61 4.18
N LEU A 255 -15.39 11.21 4.81
CA LEU A 255 -15.07 9.79 4.96
C LEU A 255 -16.06 9.10 5.91
N VAL A 256 -16.56 7.97 5.46
CA VAL A 256 -17.35 7.06 6.30
C VAL A 256 -16.42 6.11 7.01
N ILE A 257 -16.29 6.26 8.33
CA ILE A 257 -15.50 5.36 9.16
C ILE A 257 -16.43 4.28 9.71
N ARG A 258 -16.19 3.04 9.30
CA ARG A 258 -17.01 1.89 9.72
C ARG A 258 -16.48 1.29 11.01
N ASP A 259 -17.39 0.81 11.85
CA ASP A 259 -17.06 0.11 13.08
C ASP A 259 -16.86 -1.38 12.78
N GLU A 260 -15.66 -1.86 13.04
CA GLU A 260 -15.29 -3.26 12.81
C GLU A 260 -15.86 -4.22 13.86
N SER A 261 -16.28 -3.68 15.01
CA SER A 261 -16.84 -4.48 16.13
C SER A 261 -18.30 -4.89 15.91
N ILE A 262 -18.99 -4.26 14.95
CA ILE A 262 -20.41 -4.54 14.69
C ILE A 262 -20.54 -5.89 13.98
N THR A 263 -21.04 -6.87 14.70
CA THR A 263 -21.45 -8.17 14.15
C THR A 263 -22.94 -8.36 14.37
N THR A 264 -23.70 -8.56 13.30
CA THR A 264 -25.13 -8.82 13.35
C THR A 264 -25.42 -10.31 13.09
N GLU A 265 -26.55 -10.81 13.58
CA GLU A 265 -27.03 -12.17 13.31
C GLU A 265 -27.10 -12.45 11.80
N SER A 266 -27.67 -11.50 11.04
CA SER A 266 -27.75 -11.57 9.56
C SER A 266 -26.38 -11.70 8.89
N LEU A 267 -25.34 -11.01 9.38
CA LEU A 267 -23.98 -11.14 8.84
C LEU A 267 -23.41 -12.52 9.13
N THR A 268 -23.68 -13.07 10.32
CA THR A 268 -23.25 -14.42 10.69
C THR A 268 -23.92 -15.48 9.81
N GLU A 269 -25.21 -15.33 9.52
CA GLU A 269 -25.93 -16.20 8.60
C GLU A 269 -25.38 -16.14 7.18
N LEU A 270 -25.10 -14.94 6.66
CA LEU A 270 -24.50 -14.76 5.32
C LEU A 270 -23.10 -15.39 5.22
N ARG A 271 -22.27 -15.26 6.26
CA ARG A 271 -20.96 -15.93 6.34
C ARG A 271 -21.12 -17.46 6.33
N SER A 272 -22.07 -18.00 7.09
CA SER A 272 -22.36 -19.44 7.09
C SER A 272 -22.84 -19.95 5.71
N GLN A 273 -23.53 -19.12 4.93
CA GLN A 273 -23.89 -19.47 3.54
C GLN A 273 -22.66 -19.53 2.64
N ILE A 274 -21.72 -18.58 2.79
CA ILE A 274 -20.45 -18.62 2.05
C ILE A 274 -19.66 -19.87 2.41
N ASP A 275 -19.50 -20.19 3.70
CA ASP A 275 -18.78 -21.38 4.16
C ASP A 275 -19.33 -22.67 3.49
N LYS A 276 -20.66 -22.81 3.42
CA LYS A 276 -21.30 -23.96 2.75
C LYS A 276 -21.03 -24.00 1.25
N LEU A 277 -20.97 -22.83 0.59
CA LEU A 277 -20.64 -22.75 -0.84
C LEU A 277 -19.16 -23.07 -1.09
N ASP A 278 -18.28 -22.65 -0.21
CA ASP A 278 -16.86 -22.96 -0.27
C ASP A 278 -16.61 -24.47 -0.07
N ASP A 279 -17.33 -25.13 0.86
CA ASP A 279 -17.29 -26.57 1.02
C ASP A 279 -17.69 -27.30 -0.27
N GLN A 280 -18.76 -26.85 -0.94
CA GLN A 280 -19.18 -27.40 -2.23
C GLN A 280 -18.15 -27.17 -3.33
N LEU A 281 -17.52 -25.98 -3.35
CA LEU A 281 -16.46 -25.67 -4.30
C LEU A 281 -15.24 -26.57 -4.09
N LEU A 282 -14.81 -26.79 -2.85
CA LEU A 282 -13.72 -27.71 -2.51
C LEU A 282 -14.01 -29.13 -2.97
N GLU A 283 -15.23 -29.63 -2.76
CA GLU A 283 -15.64 -30.95 -3.22
C GLU A 283 -15.60 -31.07 -4.75
N LEU A 284 -16.11 -30.07 -5.47
CA LEU A 284 -16.09 -30.03 -6.94
C LEU A 284 -14.66 -29.97 -7.48
N LEU A 285 -13.79 -29.16 -6.86
CA LEU A 285 -12.36 -29.09 -7.25
C LEU A 285 -11.65 -30.42 -7.00
N SER A 286 -11.92 -31.08 -5.87
CA SER A 286 -11.37 -32.39 -5.55
C SER A 286 -11.79 -33.44 -6.61
N ARG A 287 -13.06 -33.46 -6.97
CA ARG A 287 -13.58 -34.36 -8.03
C ARG A 287 -12.93 -34.04 -9.38
N ARG A 288 -12.77 -32.76 -9.72
CA ARG A 288 -12.13 -32.34 -10.97
C ARG A 288 -10.65 -32.76 -11.02
N MET A 289 -9.92 -32.70 -9.90
CA MET A 289 -8.53 -33.14 -9.84
C MET A 289 -8.40 -34.67 -9.96
N ARG A 290 -9.37 -35.46 -9.48
CA ARG A 290 -9.41 -36.91 -9.73
C ARG A 290 -9.49 -37.19 -11.23
N VAL A 291 -10.44 -36.56 -11.94
CA VAL A 291 -10.57 -36.70 -13.40
C VAL A 291 -9.30 -36.21 -14.13
N SER A 292 -8.62 -35.19 -13.60
CA SER A 292 -7.36 -34.73 -14.19
C SER A 292 -6.24 -35.78 -14.07
N ARG A 293 -6.17 -36.50 -12.97
CA ARG A 293 -5.23 -37.65 -12.81
C ARG A 293 -5.56 -38.79 -13.76
N ASP A 294 -6.85 -39.10 -13.89
CA ASP A 294 -7.30 -40.15 -14.85
C ASP A 294 -6.92 -39.82 -16.29
N ILE A 295 -7.04 -38.52 -16.67
CA ILE A 295 -6.55 -38.01 -17.94
C ILE A 295 -5.02 -38.16 -18.05
N GLY A 296 -4.29 -37.87 -16.97
CA GLY A 296 -2.83 -38.09 -16.92
C GLY A 296 -2.44 -39.53 -17.14
N GLN A 297 -3.14 -40.48 -16.53
CA GLN A 297 -2.92 -41.90 -16.70
C GLN A 297 -3.23 -42.33 -18.17
N TYR A 298 -4.35 -41.91 -18.74
CA TYR A 298 -4.68 -42.15 -20.12
C TYR A 298 -3.62 -41.63 -21.10
N LYS A 299 -3.12 -40.39 -20.87
CA LYS A 299 -2.05 -39.82 -21.70
C LYS A 299 -0.74 -40.57 -21.59
N LYS A 300 -0.37 -41.05 -20.39
CA LYS A 300 0.78 -41.91 -20.17
C LYS A 300 0.69 -43.20 -20.99
N GLU A 301 -0.43 -43.88 -20.93
CA GLU A 301 -0.68 -45.15 -21.64
C GLU A 301 -0.67 -45.00 -23.17
N HIS A 302 -1.06 -43.82 -23.68
CA HIS A 302 -1.14 -43.53 -25.12
C HIS A 302 0.01 -42.65 -25.63
N ASN A 303 1.05 -42.42 -24.81
CA ASN A 303 2.20 -41.59 -25.15
C ASN A 303 1.84 -40.17 -25.64
N MET A 304 0.84 -39.53 -25.01
CA MET A 304 0.33 -38.22 -25.38
C MET A 304 0.97 -37.10 -24.50
N PRO A 305 1.20 -35.90 -25.07
CA PRO A 305 1.70 -34.77 -24.27
C PRO A 305 0.66 -34.28 -23.27
N VAL A 306 1.12 -33.80 -22.11
CA VAL A 306 0.25 -33.25 -21.07
C VAL A 306 -0.44 -31.99 -21.55
N LEU A 307 0.32 -31.04 -22.10
CA LEU A 307 -0.21 -29.76 -22.56
C LEU A 307 -0.85 -29.88 -23.96
N GLN A 308 -2.08 -29.40 -24.06
CA GLN A 308 -2.85 -29.25 -25.30
C GLN A 308 -3.34 -27.81 -25.42
N THR A 309 -2.50 -26.93 -25.95
CA THR A 309 -2.66 -25.47 -25.93
C THR A 309 -4.00 -25.03 -26.54
N GLN A 310 -4.38 -25.55 -27.69
CA GLN A 310 -5.64 -25.19 -28.37
C GLN A 310 -6.86 -25.48 -27.47
N ARG A 311 -6.91 -26.66 -26.87
CA ARG A 311 -7.98 -27.05 -25.95
C ARG A 311 -8.09 -26.16 -24.73
N TYR A 312 -6.96 -25.69 -24.22
CA TYR A 312 -6.89 -24.77 -23.09
C TYR A 312 -7.47 -23.39 -23.44
N GLU A 313 -7.07 -22.82 -24.58
CA GLU A 313 -7.56 -21.51 -25.01
C GLU A 313 -9.08 -21.54 -25.27
N GLU A 314 -9.61 -22.58 -25.93
CA GLU A 314 -11.04 -22.77 -26.13
C GLU A 314 -11.81 -22.86 -24.81
N LEU A 315 -11.26 -23.57 -23.83
CA LEU A 315 -11.86 -23.70 -22.51
C LEU A 315 -11.92 -22.36 -21.77
N LEU A 316 -10.81 -21.59 -21.75
CA LEU A 316 -10.75 -20.28 -21.11
C LEU A 316 -11.75 -19.32 -21.75
N ALA A 317 -11.76 -19.21 -23.08
CA ALA A 317 -12.66 -18.28 -23.79
C ALA A 317 -14.13 -18.61 -23.51
N ARG A 318 -14.51 -19.88 -23.60
CA ARG A 318 -15.89 -20.33 -23.37
C ARG A 318 -16.34 -20.09 -21.94
N ARG A 319 -15.52 -20.46 -20.96
CA ARG A 319 -15.90 -20.37 -19.53
C ARG A 319 -15.91 -18.93 -19.04
N ALA A 320 -14.95 -18.09 -19.46
CA ALA A 320 -14.98 -16.67 -19.15
C ALA A 320 -16.21 -15.97 -19.75
N GLY A 321 -16.62 -16.38 -20.97
CA GLY A 321 -17.86 -15.89 -21.59
C GLY A 321 -19.12 -16.29 -20.79
N GLN A 322 -19.22 -17.55 -20.36
CA GLN A 322 -20.31 -18.03 -19.50
C GLN A 322 -20.37 -17.31 -18.14
N ALA A 323 -19.21 -17.09 -17.51
CA ALA A 323 -19.11 -16.36 -16.26
C ALA A 323 -19.65 -14.92 -16.38
N GLY A 324 -19.33 -14.23 -17.47
CA GLY A 324 -19.89 -12.90 -17.74
C GLY A 324 -21.41 -12.90 -17.91
N GLN A 325 -22.01 -13.95 -18.48
CA GLN A 325 -23.47 -14.10 -18.56
C GLN A 325 -24.13 -14.34 -17.18
N MET A 326 -23.38 -14.90 -16.24
CA MET A 326 -23.80 -15.12 -14.85
C MET A 326 -23.52 -13.92 -13.93
N GLY A 327 -23.08 -12.78 -14.47
CA GLY A 327 -22.77 -11.57 -13.71
C GLY A 327 -21.41 -11.57 -13.01
N MET A 328 -20.54 -12.53 -13.31
CA MET A 328 -19.19 -12.58 -12.75
C MET A 328 -18.21 -11.79 -13.62
N ASP A 329 -17.17 -11.21 -12.99
CA ASP A 329 -16.09 -10.58 -13.73
C ASP A 329 -15.31 -11.61 -14.57
N ARG A 330 -15.08 -11.29 -15.85
CA ARG A 330 -14.45 -12.21 -16.80
C ARG A 330 -12.97 -12.45 -16.49
N GLU A 331 -12.26 -11.42 -16.06
CA GLU A 331 -10.83 -11.53 -15.74
C GLU A 331 -10.62 -12.27 -14.42
N PHE A 332 -11.46 -12.02 -13.42
CA PHE A 332 -11.48 -12.84 -12.22
C PHE A 332 -11.65 -14.33 -12.57
N MET A 333 -12.65 -14.67 -13.37
CA MET A 333 -12.90 -16.07 -13.75
C MET A 333 -11.76 -16.66 -14.58
N ARG A 334 -11.14 -15.86 -15.45
CA ARG A 334 -9.95 -16.28 -16.20
C ARG A 334 -8.82 -16.67 -15.26
N THR A 335 -8.52 -15.84 -14.24
CA THR A 335 -7.49 -16.10 -13.24
C THR A 335 -7.76 -17.39 -12.45
N VAL A 336 -9.00 -17.60 -12.00
CA VAL A 336 -9.40 -18.82 -11.31
C VAL A 336 -9.20 -20.06 -12.20
N LEU A 337 -9.63 -20.00 -13.46
CA LEU A 337 -9.48 -21.11 -14.39
C LEU A 337 -8.02 -21.41 -14.76
N GLN A 338 -7.16 -20.39 -14.82
CA GLN A 338 -5.71 -20.55 -14.99
C GLN A 338 -5.10 -21.31 -13.83
N ALA A 339 -5.37 -20.87 -12.58
CA ALA A 339 -4.88 -21.56 -11.38
C ALA A 339 -5.32 -23.03 -11.33
N ILE A 340 -6.60 -23.30 -11.64
CA ILE A 340 -7.13 -24.66 -11.71
C ILE A 340 -6.45 -25.47 -12.82
N HIS A 341 -6.10 -24.86 -13.95
CA HIS A 341 -5.43 -25.53 -15.05
C HIS A 341 -3.97 -25.87 -14.71
N GLU A 342 -3.25 -24.94 -14.10
CA GLU A 342 -1.88 -25.15 -13.63
C GLU A 342 -1.81 -26.34 -12.66
N GLU A 343 -2.72 -26.41 -11.69
CA GLU A 343 -2.80 -27.54 -10.78
C GLU A 343 -3.15 -28.85 -11.52
N SER A 344 -4.02 -28.80 -12.53
CA SER A 344 -4.34 -29.96 -13.35
C SER A 344 -3.12 -30.49 -14.13
N ILE A 345 -2.30 -29.59 -14.69
CA ILE A 345 -1.03 -29.96 -15.35
C ILE A 345 -0.07 -30.57 -14.34
N ARG A 346 0.10 -29.96 -13.18
CA ARG A 346 0.98 -30.46 -12.12
C ARG A 346 0.62 -31.91 -11.75
N GLN A 347 -0.67 -32.20 -11.52
CA GLN A 347 -1.13 -33.54 -11.17
C GLN A 347 -0.97 -34.57 -12.30
N GLN A 348 -1.19 -34.15 -13.57
CA GLN A 348 -0.91 -35.04 -14.70
C GLN A 348 0.59 -35.35 -14.82
N MET A 349 1.46 -34.35 -14.64
CA MET A 349 2.92 -34.57 -14.66
C MET A 349 3.38 -35.51 -13.57
N GLU A 350 2.82 -35.45 -12.37
CA GLU A 350 3.11 -36.40 -11.29
C GLU A 350 2.74 -37.84 -11.65
N VAL A 351 1.67 -38.05 -12.40
CA VAL A 351 1.26 -39.36 -12.90
C VAL A 351 2.23 -39.87 -13.99
N LEU A 352 2.70 -38.99 -14.89
CA LEU A 352 3.64 -39.36 -15.94
C LEU A 352 5.04 -39.67 -15.38
N GLY A 353 5.46 -38.97 -14.32
CA GLY A 353 6.78 -39.13 -13.72
C GLY A 353 6.92 -40.34 -12.77
N LYS A 354 5.81 -40.96 -12.42
CA LYS A 354 5.74 -42.25 -11.70
C LYS A 354 5.65 -43.41 -12.68
#